data_9046e9427df8cec3e50b7fb3f78c9593
#
_entry.id   9046e9427df8cec3e50b7fb3f78c9593
#
_cell.length_a   1.000
_cell.length_b   1.000
_cell.length_c   1.000
_cell.angle_alpha   90.00
_cell.angle_beta   90.00
_cell.angle_gamma   90.00
#
_symmetry.space_group_name_H-M   'P 1'
#
loop_
_entity.id
_entity.type
_entity.pdbx_description
1 polymer ?
#
loop_
_entity_poly.entity_id
_entity_poly.type
_entity_poly.pdbx_seq_one_letter_code
_entity_poly.pdbx_strand_id
1 'polypeptide(L)'
;MMHPEASHLIGEMLNIRMDEMGADFVGGLELGAVPLTAIAVTMSPKDSPRRGFMVRKEPKGRGGRKTNNPPGIEGSSLSGGGKIVIVEDVTTTGGSAIKAVQRIHNDTDCQVIGVISIVDREEGAKDAFAAAGINFESLMTRSDVAQF
;
A
#
# COMPACT_ATOMS: atom_id res chain seq x y z
N MET A 1 -8.38 -2.16 12.36
CA MET A 1 -8.79 -1.27 11.24
C MET A 1 -10.21 -0.75 11.33
N MET A 2 -11.16 -1.57 11.74
CA MET A 2 -12.60 -1.17 11.77
C MET A 2 -13.03 -0.54 13.10
N HIS A 3 -12.15 -0.47 14.10
CA HIS A 3 -12.39 0.26 15.35
C HIS A 3 -11.99 1.74 15.18
N PRO A 4 -12.81 2.71 15.59
CA PRO A 4 -12.54 4.14 15.31
C PRO A 4 -11.18 4.63 15.78
N GLU A 5 -10.82 4.37 17.03
CA GLU A 5 -9.51 4.78 17.58
C GLU A 5 -8.34 4.09 16.88
N ALA A 6 -8.44 2.79 16.64
CA ALA A 6 -7.40 2.04 15.93
C ALA A 6 -7.23 2.52 14.50
N SER A 7 -8.33 2.81 13.80
CA SER A 7 -8.29 3.38 12.45
C SER A 7 -7.59 4.73 12.42
N HIS A 8 -7.89 5.58 13.40
CA HIS A 8 -7.27 6.90 13.51
C HIS A 8 -5.76 6.78 13.75
N LEU A 9 -5.34 5.99 14.74
CA LEU A 9 -3.92 5.76 15.04
C LEU A 9 -3.15 5.16 13.85
N ILE A 10 -3.73 4.17 13.19
CA ILE A 10 -3.12 3.57 11.98
C ILE A 10 -2.96 4.62 10.89
N GLY A 11 -3.99 5.44 10.66
CA GLY A 11 -3.95 6.51 9.68
C GLY A 11 -2.88 7.56 9.96
N GLU A 12 -2.72 7.96 11.21
CA GLU A 12 -1.65 8.86 11.66
C GLU A 12 -0.27 8.25 11.41
N MET A 13 -0.05 7.03 11.88
CA MET A 13 1.24 6.34 11.71
C MET A 13 1.61 6.16 10.24
N LEU A 14 0.67 5.72 9.41
CA LEU A 14 0.88 5.58 7.97
C LEU A 14 1.25 6.93 7.32
N ASN A 15 0.53 8.01 7.65
CA ASN A 15 0.79 9.31 7.06
C ASN A 15 2.14 9.88 7.49
N ILE A 16 2.54 9.72 8.75
CA ILE A 16 3.88 10.11 9.22
C ILE A 16 4.97 9.43 8.40
N ARG A 17 4.88 8.10 8.23
CA ARG A 17 5.87 7.36 7.45
C ARG A 17 5.88 7.74 5.98
N MET A 18 4.69 7.91 5.38
CA MET A 18 4.57 8.33 3.98
C MET A 18 5.04 9.76 3.73
N ASP A 19 4.90 10.68 4.69
CA ASP A 19 5.46 12.03 4.62
C ASP A 19 6.99 12.00 4.58
N GLU A 20 7.59 11.20 5.46
CA GLU A 20 9.05 11.00 5.50
C GLU A 20 9.59 10.40 4.21
N MET A 21 8.83 9.53 3.56
CA MET A 21 9.19 8.89 2.28
C MET A 21 8.91 9.79 1.07
N GLY A 22 8.06 10.80 1.19
CA GLY A 22 7.64 11.67 0.10
C GLY A 22 6.66 11.01 -0.87
N ALA A 23 5.71 10.23 -0.38
CA ALA A 23 4.74 9.51 -1.19
C ALA A 23 3.65 10.43 -1.77
N ASP A 24 3.38 10.28 -3.07
CA ASP A 24 2.27 10.93 -3.78
C ASP A 24 1.00 10.08 -3.77
N PHE A 25 1.19 8.75 -3.79
CA PHE A 25 0.11 7.76 -3.87
C PHE A 25 0.26 6.69 -2.80
N VAL A 26 -0.88 6.15 -2.40
CA VAL A 26 -0.98 4.99 -1.51
C VAL A 26 -1.97 3.97 -2.07
N GLY A 27 -1.64 2.71 -1.98
CA GLY A 27 -2.52 1.63 -2.42
C GLY A 27 -1.93 0.25 -2.16
N GLY A 28 -2.54 -0.77 -2.69
CA GLY A 28 -2.07 -2.15 -2.54
C GLY A 28 -3.03 -3.16 -3.13
N LEU A 29 -2.74 -4.43 -2.90
CA LEU A 29 -3.55 -5.53 -3.43
C LEU A 29 -4.86 -5.66 -2.64
N GLU A 30 -5.97 -5.82 -3.37
CA GLU A 30 -7.26 -6.15 -2.73
C GLU A 30 -7.15 -7.46 -1.93
N LEU A 31 -7.85 -7.65 -0.78
CA LEU A 31 -8.81 -6.73 -0.19
C LEU A 31 -8.22 -5.91 0.97
N GLY A 32 -7.24 -6.44 1.68
CA GLY A 32 -6.71 -5.88 2.94
C GLY A 32 -6.17 -4.46 2.82
N ALA A 33 -5.57 -4.11 1.68
CA ALA A 33 -5.07 -2.77 1.44
C ALA A 33 -6.16 -1.70 1.24
N VAL A 34 -7.38 -2.08 0.87
CA VAL A 34 -8.45 -1.12 0.52
C VAL A 34 -8.85 -0.23 1.70
N PRO A 35 -9.20 -0.77 2.89
CA PRO A 35 -9.54 0.08 4.03
C PRO A 35 -8.35 0.93 4.50
N LEU A 36 -7.12 0.41 4.46
CA LEU A 36 -5.92 1.16 4.80
C LEU A 36 -5.67 2.34 3.85
N THR A 37 -5.86 2.11 2.56
CA THR A 37 -5.78 3.16 1.54
C THR A 37 -6.80 4.26 1.80
N ALA A 38 -8.05 3.90 2.09
CA ALA A 38 -9.11 4.88 2.39
C ALA A 38 -8.77 5.71 3.64
N ILE A 39 -8.31 5.07 4.71
CA ILE A 39 -7.88 5.75 5.95
C ILE A 39 -6.72 6.70 5.66
N ALA A 40 -5.69 6.23 4.97
CA ALA A 40 -4.51 7.02 4.66
C ALA A 40 -4.83 8.25 3.79
N VAL A 41 -5.69 8.10 2.80
CA VAL A 41 -6.14 9.21 1.94
C VAL A 41 -6.96 10.22 2.74
N THR A 42 -7.92 9.75 3.54
CA THR A 42 -8.80 10.61 4.35
C THR A 42 -8.01 11.47 5.34
N MET A 43 -6.96 10.90 5.91
CA MET A 43 -6.12 11.54 6.92
C MET A 43 -4.85 12.20 6.35
N SER A 44 -4.69 12.22 5.04
CA SER A 44 -3.53 12.89 4.41
C SER A 44 -3.58 14.40 4.64
N PRO A 45 -2.41 15.09 4.72
CA PRO A 45 -2.36 16.53 4.90
C PRO A 45 -3.11 17.26 3.78
N LYS A 46 -3.85 18.33 4.13
CA LYS A 46 -4.65 19.09 3.15
C LYS A 46 -3.81 19.83 2.12
N ASP A 47 -2.62 20.22 2.49
CA ASP A 47 -1.65 20.93 1.64
C ASP A 47 -0.78 19.97 0.81
N SER A 48 -0.79 18.70 1.14
CA SER A 48 -0.09 17.61 0.42
C SER A 48 -0.94 16.34 0.37
N PRO A 49 -2.13 16.38 -0.27
CA PRO A 49 -3.05 15.25 -0.24
C PRO A 49 -2.53 14.08 -1.08
N ARG A 50 -2.59 12.88 -0.50
CA ARG A 50 -2.27 11.64 -1.22
C ARG A 50 -3.48 11.14 -1.97
N ARG A 51 -3.23 10.54 -3.11
CA ARG A 51 -4.25 9.89 -3.93
C ARG A 51 -4.20 8.38 -3.74
N GLY A 52 -5.36 7.76 -3.66
CA GLY A 52 -5.48 6.33 -3.40
C GLY A 52 -5.77 5.53 -4.66
N PHE A 53 -5.22 4.33 -4.74
CA PHE A 53 -5.51 3.35 -5.78
C PHE A 53 -5.59 1.95 -5.16
N MET A 54 -6.08 0.98 -5.93
CA MET A 54 -5.99 -0.43 -5.56
C MET A 54 -5.58 -1.29 -6.75
N VAL A 55 -4.88 -2.37 -6.45
CA VAL A 55 -4.53 -3.42 -7.41
C VAL A 55 -5.45 -4.61 -7.18
N ARG A 56 -6.13 -5.04 -8.24
CA ARG A 56 -7.00 -6.22 -8.20
C ARG A 56 -6.17 -7.49 -8.34
N LYS A 57 -6.58 -8.55 -7.65
CA LYS A 57 -5.99 -9.90 -7.82
C LYS A 57 -6.16 -10.37 -9.25
N GLU A 58 -7.35 -10.14 -9.82
CA GLU A 58 -7.67 -10.45 -11.20
C GLU A 58 -8.24 -9.22 -11.91
N PRO A 59 -7.79 -8.91 -13.13
CA PRO A 59 -8.37 -7.84 -13.94
C PRO A 59 -9.84 -8.13 -14.24
N LYS A 60 -10.70 -7.10 -14.20
CA LYS A 60 -12.08 -7.22 -14.67
C LYS A 60 -12.10 -7.55 -16.17
N GLY A 61 -12.86 -8.58 -16.55
CA GLY A 61 -12.95 -9.02 -17.94
C GLY A 61 -13.63 -8.02 -18.88
N ARG A 62 -14.66 -7.28 -18.47
CA ARG A 62 -15.34 -6.22 -19.23
C ARG A 62 -15.95 -5.21 -18.26
N GLY A 63 -15.62 -3.95 -18.44
CA GLY A 63 -16.19 -2.81 -17.71
C GLY A 63 -15.53 -1.54 -18.19
N GLY A 64 -16.31 -0.47 -18.40
CA GLY A 64 -15.79 0.82 -18.84
C GLY A 64 -14.70 1.33 -17.88
N ARG A 65 -13.55 1.67 -18.41
CA ARG A 65 -12.48 2.31 -17.66
C ARG A 65 -12.91 3.74 -17.34
N LYS A 66 -13.11 4.04 -16.08
CA LYS A 66 -13.39 5.41 -15.62
C LYS A 66 -12.14 6.26 -15.46
N THR A 67 -10.98 5.62 -15.42
CA THR A 67 -9.67 6.26 -15.31
C THR A 67 -8.74 5.71 -16.40
N ASN A 68 -7.67 6.45 -16.74
CA ASN A 68 -6.66 6.00 -17.70
C ASN A 68 -5.68 4.96 -17.10
N ASN A 69 -6.06 4.32 -16.02
CA ASN A 69 -5.22 3.29 -15.40
C ASN A 69 -5.21 2.01 -16.23
N PRO A 70 -4.11 1.24 -16.19
CA PRO A 70 -4.03 -0.08 -16.77
C PRO A 70 -5.10 -1.04 -16.20
N PRO A 71 -5.46 -2.11 -16.92
CA PRO A 71 -6.41 -3.10 -16.41
C PRO A 71 -5.98 -3.67 -15.07
N GLY A 72 -6.91 -3.73 -14.11
CA GLY A 72 -6.65 -4.23 -12.76
C GLY A 72 -6.04 -3.23 -11.79
N ILE A 73 -5.91 -1.96 -12.19
CA ILE A 73 -5.61 -0.85 -11.29
C ILE A 73 -6.81 0.08 -11.27
N GLU A 74 -7.38 0.32 -10.10
CA GLU A 74 -8.57 1.15 -9.90
C GLU A 74 -8.27 2.28 -8.90
N GLY A 75 -9.10 3.32 -8.91
CA GLY A 75 -8.95 4.50 -8.05
C GLY A 75 -8.42 5.70 -8.79
N SER A 76 -7.56 6.48 -8.16
CA SER A 76 -6.96 7.67 -8.77
C SER A 76 -6.09 7.31 -9.97
N SER A 77 -6.05 8.19 -10.96
CA SER A 77 -5.18 8.00 -12.13
C SER A 77 -3.71 8.04 -11.74
N LEU A 78 -2.96 7.04 -12.19
CA LEU A 78 -1.51 6.95 -12.06
C LEU A 78 -0.77 7.52 -13.29
N SER A 79 -1.51 8.10 -14.24
CA SER A 79 -0.92 8.74 -15.42
C SER A 79 0.03 9.87 -15.03
N GLY A 80 1.17 9.94 -15.69
CA GLY A 80 2.20 10.96 -15.40
C GLY A 80 3.19 10.55 -14.33
N GLY A 81 3.08 9.36 -13.77
CA GLY A 81 4.01 8.84 -12.77
C GLY A 81 3.79 9.44 -11.38
N GLY A 82 4.70 9.12 -10.49
CA GLY A 82 4.73 9.57 -9.10
C GLY A 82 5.31 8.52 -8.17
N LYS A 83 5.47 8.89 -6.90
CA LYS A 83 6.03 8.02 -5.85
C LYS A 83 4.91 7.30 -5.11
N ILE A 84 4.98 6.00 -5.08
CA ILE A 84 3.96 5.10 -4.51
C ILE A 84 4.48 4.42 -3.26
N VAL A 85 3.65 4.38 -2.22
CA VAL A 85 3.78 3.45 -1.11
C VAL A 85 2.68 2.39 -1.22
N ILE A 86 3.08 1.12 -1.16
CA ILE A 86 2.16 -0.01 -1.04
C ILE A 86 1.88 -0.28 0.43
N VAL A 87 0.63 -0.49 0.78
CA VAL A 87 0.21 -0.83 2.14
C VAL A 87 -0.38 -2.24 2.20
N GLU A 88 -0.14 -2.92 3.31
CA GLU A 88 -0.66 -4.25 3.62
C GLU A 88 -1.19 -4.28 5.06
N ASP A 89 -2.26 -5.01 5.29
CA ASP A 89 -2.77 -5.22 6.64
C ASP A 89 -1.88 -6.18 7.44
N VAL A 90 -1.61 -7.35 6.88
CA VAL A 90 -0.74 -8.36 7.46
C VAL A 90 0.18 -8.91 6.39
N THR A 91 1.47 -8.95 6.69
CA THR A 91 2.46 -9.57 5.81
C THR A 91 2.97 -10.87 6.41
N THR A 92 2.92 -11.94 5.63
CA THR A 92 3.52 -13.24 5.97
C THR A 92 4.84 -13.44 5.22
N THR A 93 4.76 -13.84 3.96
CA THR A 93 5.92 -14.05 3.09
C THR A 93 6.22 -12.85 2.18
N GLY A 94 5.33 -11.88 2.10
CA GLY A 94 5.46 -10.70 1.24
C GLY A 94 4.97 -10.88 -0.20
N GLY A 95 4.52 -12.07 -0.57
CA GLY A 95 4.16 -12.38 -1.97
C GLY A 95 3.08 -11.48 -2.56
N SER A 96 2.06 -11.13 -1.80
CA SER A 96 0.97 -10.25 -2.26
C SER A 96 1.46 -8.85 -2.60
N ALA A 97 2.24 -8.24 -1.72
CA ALA A 97 2.80 -6.91 -1.93
C ALA A 97 3.81 -6.90 -3.08
N ILE A 98 4.66 -7.93 -3.18
CA ILE A 98 5.62 -8.07 -4.30
C ILE A 98 4.89 -8.12 -5.65
N LYS A 99 3.76 -8.85 -5.74
CA LYS A 99 2.92 -8.86 -6.94
C LYS A 99 2.36 -7.47 -7.26
N ALA A 100 1.90 -6.73 -6.26
CA ALA A 100 1.41 -5.37 -6.45
C ALA A 100 2.54 -4.44 -6.97
N VAL A 101 3.73 -4.52 -6.38
CA VAL A 101 4.91 -3.76 -6.82
C VAL A 101 5.27 -4.08 -8.26
N GLN A 102 5.34 -5.35 -8.62
CA GLN A 102 5.65 -5.79 -9.99
C GLN A 102 4.61 -5.27 -10.99
N ARG A 103 3.31 -5.31 -10.61
CA ARG A 103 2.23 -4.80 -11.45
C ARG A 103 2.39 -3.30 -11.73
N ILE A 104 2.66 -2.52 -10.70
CA ILE A 104 2.89 -1.08 -10.83
C ILE A 104 4.10 -0.79 -11.72
N HIS A 105 5.22 -1.48 -11.52
CA HIS A 105 6.41 -1.29 -12.33
C HIS A 105 6.22 -1.66 -13.79
N ASN A 106 5.47 -2.73 -14.08
CA ASN A 106 5.27 -3.19 -15.45
C ASN A 106 4.26 -2.34 -16.21
N ASP A 107 3.25 -1.82 -15.54
CA ASP A 107 2.05 -1.26 -16.17
C ASP A 107 1.96 0.27 -16.06
N THR A 108 2.86 0.92 -15.29
CA THR A 108 2.83 2.38 -15.05
C THR A 108 4.22 2.99 -15.06
N ASP A 109 4.29 4.32 -15.16
CA ASP A 109 5.53 5.09 -15.00
C ASP A 109 5.79 5.50 -13.53
N CYS A 110 5.05 4.92 -12.59
CA CYS A 110 5.22 5.22 -11.17
C CYS A 110 6.39 4.45 -10.56
N GLN A 111 6.98 5.07 -9.54
CA GLN A 111 8.04 4.46 -8.73
C GLN A 111 7.46 4.00 -7.39
N VAL A 112 7.55 2.70 -7.09
CA VAL A 112 7.27 2.20 -5.75
C VAL A 112 8.49 2.48 -4.86
N ILE A 113 8.30 3.32 -3.85
CA ILE A 113 9.37 3.75 -2.94
C ILE A 113 9.42 2.94 -1.65
N GLY A 114 8.38 2.15 -1.38
CA GLY A 114 8.37 1.25 -0.24
C GLY A 114 7.05 0.53 -0.06
N VAL A 115 7.08 -0.44 0.84
CA VAL A 115 5.93 -1.21 1.32
C VAL A 115 5.83 -1.02 2.83
N ILE A 116 4.66 -0.68 3.33
CA ILE A 116 4.37 -0.56 4.77
C ILE A 116 3.29 -1.59 5.12
N SER A 117 3.61 -2.50 6.03
CA SER A 117 2.66 -3.43 6.62
C SER A 117 2.21 -2.95 8.01
N ILE A 118 0.97 -3.19 8.38
CA ILE A 118 0.53 -2.94 9.75
C ILE A 118 1.17 -3.97 10.68
N VAL A 119 1.10 -5.25 10.32
CA VAL A 119 1.71 -6.33 11.11
C VAL A 119 2.58 -7.21 10.21
N ASP A 120 3.85 -7.36 10.56
CA ASP A 120 4.72 -8.38 10.00
C ASP A 120 4.66 -9.64 10.90
N ARG A 121 4.26 -10.76 10.33
CA ARG A 121 4.21 -12.05 11.03
C ARG A 121 5.56 -12.72 11.19
N GLU A 122 6.63 -12.11 10.69
CA GLU A 122 8.01 -12.62 10.78
C GLU A 122 8.17 -13.99 10.10
N GLU A 123 7.50 -14.19 8.96
CA GLU A 123 7.50 -15.44 8.18
C GLU A 123 8.35 -15.31 6.89
N GLY A 124 9.38 -14.47 6.89
CA GLY A 124 10.34 -14.33 5.81
C GLY A 124 10.10 -13.14 4.86
N ALA A 125 9.14 -12.27 5.13
CA ALA A 125 8.86 -11.12 4.28
C ALA A 125 10.05 -10.17 4.12
N LYS A 126 10.76 -9.86 5.20
CA LYS A 126 11.94 -8.98 5.15
C LYS A 126 12.99 -9.46 4.15
N ASP A 127 13.29 -10.76 4.17
CA ASP A 127 14.27 -11.36 3.26
C ASP A 127 13.76 -11.35 1.81
N ALA A 128 12.48 -11.63 1.60
CA ALA A 128 11.86 -11.61 0.29
C ALA A 128 11.87 -10.20 -0.32
N PHE A 129 11.53 -9.18 0.44
CA PHE A 129 11.59 -7.78 -0.01
C PHE A 129 13.02 -7.33 -0.28
N ALA A 130 13.96 -7.67 0.60
CA ALA A 130 15.38 -7.36 0.40
C ALA A 130 15.93 -8.00 -0.89
N ALA A 131 15.60 -9.28 -1.13
CA ALA A 131 15.97 -9.98 -2.36
C ALA A 131 15.37 -9.34 -3.62
N ALA A 132 14.16 -8.76 -3.51
CA ALA A 132 13.48 -8.06 -4.59
C ALA A 132 13.93 -6.58 -4.74
N GLY A 133 14.81 -6.09 -3.88
CA GLY A 133 15.25 -4.69 -3.87
C GLY A 133 14.17 -3.69 -3.45
N ILE A 134 13.19 -4.13 -2.65
CA ILE A 134 12.05 -3.35 -2.19
C ILE A 134 12.27 -2.92 -0.74
N ASN A 135 12.14 -1.62 -0.47
CA ASN A 135 12.14 -1.10 0.89
C ASN A 135 10.87 -1.56 1.63
N PHE A 136 11.05 -2.22 2.77
CA PHE A 136 9.94 -2.75 3.56
C PHE A 136 10.05 -2.34 5.02
N GLU A 137 8.94 -1.93 5.60
CA GLU A 137 8.79 -1.69 7.02
C GLU A 137 7.42 -2.15 7.51
N SER A 138 7.31 -2.41 8.80
CA SER A 138 6.06 -2.71 9.47
C SER A 138 5.86 -1.80 10.67
N LEU A 139 4.61 -1.46 10.98
CA LEU A 139 4.29 -0.69 12.17
C LEU A 139 4.44 -1.53 13.43
N MET A 140 4.15 -2.83 13.33
CA MET A 140 4.28 -3.81 14.41
C MET A 140 4.76 -5.14 13.84
N THR A 141 5.40 -5.93 14.69
CA THR A 141 5.74 -7.32 14.40
C THR A 141 4.86 -8.27 15.21
N ARG A 142 4.84 -9.55 14.81
CA ARG A 142 4.23 -10.60 15.63
C ARG A 142 4.81 -10.65 17.03
N SER A 143 6.12 -10.48 17.16
CA SER A 143 6.82 -10.47 18.45
C SER A 143 6.39 -9.28 19.33
N ASP A 144 6.12 -8.11 18.75
CA ASP A 144 5.59 -6.96 19.48
C ASP A 144 4.19 -7.26 20.04
N VAL A 145 3.30 -7.81 19.21
CA VAL A 145 1.92 -8.14 19.60
C VAL A 145 1.88 -9.24 20.66
N ALA A 146 2.79 -10.20 20.65
CA ALA A 146 2.84 -11.31 21.61
C ALA A 146 3.22 -10.86 23.04
N GLN A 147 3.68 -9.62 23.22
CA GLN A 147 4.02 -9.07 24.54
C GLN A 147 2.79 -8.53 25.32
N PHE A 148 1.65 -8.44 24.68
CA PHE A 148 0.38 -8.00 25.26
C PHE A 148 -0.58 -9.15 25.49
#